data_b9f9f86eb17bbdbbb2524a5997f7c05a
#
_entry.id   b9f9f86eb17bbdbbb2524a5997f7c05a
#
_cell.length_a   1.000
_cell.length_b   1.000
_cell.length_c   1.000
_cell.angle_alpha   90.00
_cell.angle_beta   90.00
_cell.angle_gamma   90.00
#
_symmetry.space_group_name_H-M   'P 1'
#
loop_
_entity.id
_entity.type
_entity.pdbx_description
1 polymer ?
#
loop_
_entity_poly.entity_id
_entity_poly.type
_entity_poly.pdbx_seq_one_letter_code
_entity_poly.pdbx_strand_id
1 'polypeptide(L)'
;QEDTVTPTDTRSDTPTRAAGTTGTASVTDAATAVPHPAPRTTHRVTNQPPEREGVNEYLDHPVLREAVHAYGGAWGEDRLVEVGALVGTGDFQRAAELANVHEPVLRTHDRRGHRIDEVEYHPAYHEVIGAAVAHGAHTSAWAEPGPGANVVRGAVFSLFAQVEPGHACPVSMTHAAVPSLRHAPSLAAVWEPRLLSRGYDGALAAPGSKPGVLVGMAMTEKQGGSDVRANATTAVPAGADGAYLLTGHKWFCSAPMSDAFLVLAQVPGAPGEGAPSCFLVPRVLEDGTRNVFRIQRLKEKLGNRSNASSEIELDGTVGFLVGEPGRGVRTIIEMVSRTRLDCVHGSAAGMRQAVTEALWHARHRSAFGAALVDQPAMTAVLADLALESEAATLTSVRLAAAHDGESEHDRAFRRLATAVSKYWVCKRGPHHAYEAMECLGGNGYTEALPLARRYREQPVMAIWEGSGNVIALDVLRAMGREPASVAAFEAELATTAGAHPVLDAHVARTRRLLAEVAGADAGAKQAQARRVVESLALALQASLVVRHAPSGTADAFVAARLGEDRGHGYGVLPRGTDAHAILARHTHLGIAPGR
;
A
#
# COMPACT_ATOMS: atom_id res chain seq x y z
N GLN A 1 -55.90 10.27 -20.03
CA GLN A 1 -55.89 11.26 -21.12
C GLN A 1 -54.47 11.17 -21.71
N GLU A 2 -54.19 10.30 -22.65
CA GLU A 2 -54.42 10.32 -24.09
C GLU A 2 -54.00 11.66 -24.73
N ASP A 3 -52.94 11.59 -25.52
CA ASP A 3 -53.07 11.83 -26.94
C ASP A 3 -51.82 11.35 -27.71
N THR A 4 -52.13 10.40 -28.58
CA THR A 4 -51.34 9.84 -29.69
C THR A 4 -51.36 10.79 -30.89
N VAL A 5 -50.26 10.95 -31.61
CA VAL A 5 -50.29 11.21 -33.08
C VAL A 5 -49.16 10.47 -33.78
N THR A 6 -49.55 9.62 -34.70
CA THR A 6 -48.79 8.83 -35.65
C THR A 6 -48.50 9.60 -36.97
N PRO A 7 -47.64 9.06 -37.87
CA PRO A 7 -46.97 9.82 -38.93
C PRO A 7 -47.72 9.79 -40.26
N THR A 8 -47.41 10.71 -41.18
CA THR A 8 -47.83 10.64 -42.59
C THR A 8 -46.64 10.59 -43.54
N ASP A 9 -46.67 9.52 -44.26
CA ASP A 9 -45.92 9.17 -45.47
C ASP A 9 -46.52 9.93 -46.70
N THR A 10 -45.68 10.45 -47.59
CA THR A 10 -46.09 10.65 -49.00
C THR A 10 -44.89 10.53 -49.95
N ARG A 11 -45.08 9.60 -50.86
CA ARG A 11 -44.23 9.24 -52.00
C ARG A 11 -44.43 10.16 -53.21
N SER A 12 -43.43 9.97 -54.15
CA SER A 12 -43.46 10.03 -55.61
C SER A 12 -43.42 11.44 -56.22
N ASP A 13 -42.68 11.72 -57.28
CA ASP A 13 -42.56 11.04 -58.59
C ASP A 13 -41.36 11.59 -59.37
N THR A 14 -40.77 10.71 -60.15
CA THR A 14 -39.87 11.02 -61.27
C THR A 14 -40.66 11.41 -62.50
N PRO A 15 -40.12 12.22 -63.42
CA PRO A 15 -40.05 11.72 -64.79
C PRO A 15 -38.70 11.98 -65.52
N THR A 16 -38.47 11.03 -66.44
CA THR A 16 -37.40 10.88 -67.38
C THR A 16 -37.48 11.83 -68.57
N ARG A 17 -36.28 12.07 -69.19
CA ARG A 17 -35.99 12.26 -70.63
C ARG A 17 -35.94 13.67 -71.24
N ALA A 18 -34.80 14.10 -71.73
CA ALA A 18 -34.38 13.97 -73.12
C ALA A 18 -32.99 14.58 -73.38
N ALA A 19 -32.23 13.96 -74.23
CA ALA A 19 -30.92 14.33 -74.71
C ALA A 19 -30.93 15.58 -75.63
N GLY A 20 -29.86 16.37 -75.53
CA GLY A 20 -29.54 17.46 -76.46
C GLY A 20 -28.06 17.83 -76.33
N THR A 21 -27.31 17.42 -77.34
CA THR A 21 -25.90 17.77 -77.58
C THR A 21 -25.72 19.24 -77.91
N THR A 22 -24.70 19.88 -77.39
CA THR A 22 -23.60 20.59 -78.09
C THR A 22 -23.03 21.71 -77.19
N GLY A 23 -21.72 21.87 -77.19
CA GLY A 23 -21.08 23.12 -76.79
C GLY A 23 -20.03 22.97 -75.74
N THR A 24 -18.81 22.64 -76.12
CA THR A 24 -17.58 22.78 -75.35
C THR A 24 -17.35 24.23 -74.89
N ALA A 25 -17.33 24.47 -73.61
CA ALA A 25 -16.59 25.57 -73.03
C ALA A 25 -16.01 25.06 -71.72
N SER A 26 -14.71 24.80 -71.73
CA SER A 26 -13.95 24.51 -70.51
C SER A 26 -13.90 25.78 -69.65
N VAL A 27 -14.73 25.82 -68.65
CA VAL A 27 -14.52 26.71 -67.54
C VAL A 27 -13.72 25.90 -66.48
N THR A 28 -12.43 26.12 -66.47
CA THR A 28 -11.58 25.72 -65.36
C THR A 28 -12.04 26.52 -64.15
N ASP A 29 -12.92 25.92 -63.38
CA ASP A 29 -13.18 26.34 -62.01
C ASP A 29 -11.89 26.09 -61.19
N ALA A 30 -10.99 27.05 -61.19
CA ALA A 30 -9.95 27.17 -60.18
C ALA A 30 -10.66 27.47 -58.88
N ALA A 31 -11.12 26.43 -58.20
CA ALA A 31 -11.44 26.52 -56.78
C ALA A 31 -10.18 27.09 -56.09
N THR A 32 -10.23 28.35 -55.80
CA THR A 32 -9.24 28.99 -54.93
C THR A 32 -9.29 28.25 -53.59
N ALA A 33 -8.45 27.24 -53.41
CA ALA A 33 -8.20 26.62 -52.15
C ALA A 33 -7.80 27.73 -51.20
N VAL A 34 -8.65 28.07 -50.22
CA VAL A 34 -8.30 28.99 -49.13
C VAL A 34 -7.03 28.41 -48.50
N PRO A 35 -5.91 29.14 -48.56
CA PRO A 35 -4.67 28.63 -47.96
C PRO A 35 -4.94 28.43 -46.50
N HIS A 36 -4.97 27.18 -46.04
CA HIS A 36 -4.91 26.91 -44.61
C HIS A 36 -3.65 27.53 -44.07
N PRO A 37 -3.75 28.52 -43.17
CA PRO A 37 -2.55 29.10 -42.56
C PRO A 37 -1.78 27.97 -41.86
N ALA A 38 -0.46 27.95 -42.03
CA ALA A 38 0.39 27.03 -41.30
C ALA A 38 0.01 27.06 -39.82
N PRO A 39 0.00 25.91 -39.12
CA PRO A 39 -0.39 25.87 -37.72
C PRO A 39 0.43 26.90 -36.94
N ARG A 40 -0.23 27.93 -36.41
CA ARG A 40 0.40 28.94 -35.58
C ARG A 40 0.41 28.46 -34.15
N THR A 41 1.58 28.39 -33.51
CA THR A 41 1.66 28.21 -32.06
C THR A 41 1.28 29.55 -31.39
N THR A 42 0.34 29.47 -30.43
CA THR A 42 -0.08 30.68 -29.68
C THR A 42 0.98 31.10 -28.64
N HIS A 43 1.86 30.18 -28.24
CA HIS A 43 2.88 30.38 -27.23
C HIS A 43 4.00 29.34 -27.38
N ARG A 44 5.11 29.60 -26.68
CA ARG A 44 6.17 28.61 -26.45
C ARG A 44 5.99 27.99 -25.07
N VAL A 45 6.01 26.67 -24.99
CA VAL A 45 5.98 25.95 -23.69
C VAL A 45 7.32 26.19 -22.96
N THR A 46 7.24 26.75 -21.77
CA THR A 46 8.39 27.04 -20.90
C THR A 46 8.02 26.78 -19.45
N ASN A 47 9.03 26.65 -18.57
CA ASN A 47 8.85 26.53 -17.12
C ASN A 47 7.97 25.32 -16.72
N GLN A 48 8.07 24.22 -17.46
CA GLN A 48 7.46 22.93 -17.11
C GLN A 48 8.55 21.98 -16.62
N PRO A 49 8.36 21.32 -15.47
CA PRO A 49 9.27 20.29 -15.01
C PRO A 49 9.35 19.14 -16.02
N PRO A 50 10.53 18.57 -16.29
CA PRO A 50 10.65 17.33 -17.05
C PRO A 50 10.08 16.16 -16.25
N GLU A 51 9.76 15.07 -16.94
CA GLU A 51 9.39 13.82 -16.28
C GLU A 51 10.54 13.34 -15.38
N ARG A 52 10.18 12.79 -14.22
CA ARG A 52 11.15 12.23 -13.28
C ARG A 52 11.33 10.75 -13.57
N GLU A 53 12.28 10.43 -14.42
CA GLU A 53 12.59 9.07 -14.85
C GLU A 53 14.10 8.84 -14.95
N GLY A 54 14.51 7.57 -15.05
CA GLY A 54 15.92 7.20 -15.14
C GLY A 54 16.70 7.38 -13.85
N VAL A 55 16.00 7.55 -12.74
CA VAL A 55 16.56 7.72 -11.39
C VAL A 55 16.63 6.37 -10.69
N ASN A 56 17.72 6.07 -10.01
CA ASN A 56 17.74 4.89 -9.14
C ASN A 56 17.10 5.21 -7.79
N GLU A 57 15.89 4.73 -7.57
CA GLU A 57 15.06 5.05 -6.41
C GLU A 57 15.67 4.56 -5.07
N TYR A 58 16.57 3.59 -5.09
CA TYR A 58 17.29 3.16 -3.89
C TYR A 58 18.53 4.04 -3.63
N LEU A 59 19.37 4.27 -4.65
CA LEU A 59 20.53 5.13 -4.51
C LEU A 59 20.14 6.57 -4.17
N ASP A 60 19.00 7.01 -4.65
CA ASP A 60 18.39 8.33 -4.36
C ASP A 60 17.70 8.42 -2.99
N HIS A 61 17.75 7.36 -2.20
CA HIS A 61 17.11 7.32 -0.89
C HIS A 61 18.12 7.08 0.25
N PRO A 62 18.95 8.09 0.60
CA PRO A 62 20.02 7.90 1.60
C PRO A 62 19.50 7.39 2.93
N VAL A 63 18.34 7.86 3.39
CA VAL A 63 17.73 7.40 4.66
C VAL A 63 17.46 5.89 4.63
N LEU A 64 16.89 5.37 3.54
CA LEU A 64 16.63 3.93 3.40
C LEU A 64 17.93 3.14 3.37
N ARG A 65 18.94 3.61 2.62
CA ARG A 65 20.25 2.95 2.53
C ARG A 65 20.94 2.87 3.88
N GLU A 66 21.04 3.98 4.58
CA GLU A 66 21.64 4.05 5.91
C GLU A 66 20.92 3.15 6.91
N ALA A 67 19.57 3.17 6.90
CA ALA A 67 18.77 2.32 7.77
C ALA A 67 18.95 0.82 7.44
N VAL A 68 18.95 0.44 6.15
CA VAL A 68 19.20 -0.93 5.71
C VAL A 68 20.55 -1.41 6.21
N HIS A 69 21.61 -0.61 6.08
CA HIS A 69 22.96 -0.94 6.57
C HIS A 69 22.99 -1.04 8.10
N ALA A 70 22.39 -0.07 8.80
CA ALA A 70 22.35 -0.04 10.27
C ALA A 70 21.64 -1.24 10.88
N TYR A 71 20.68 -1.82 10.17
CA TYR A 71 19.87 -2.95 10.63
C TYR A 71 20.19 -4.27 9.94
N GLY A 72 21.44 -4.43 9.45
CA GLY A 72 21.98 -5.72 9.00
C GLY A 72 21.59 -6.14 7.58
N GLY A 73 20.98 -5.25 6.78
CA GLY A 73 20.56 -5.55 5.40
C GLY A 73 21.61 -5.25 4.32
N ALA A 74 22.83 -4.85 4.68
CA ALA A 74 23.88 -4.47 3.73
C ALA A 74 24.21 -5.55 2.69
N TRP A 75 24.06 -6.83 3.02
CA TRP A 75 24.23 -7.95 2.10
C TRP A 75 23.27 -7.95 0.90
N GLY A 76 22.13 -7.27 1.03
CA GLY A 76 21.11 -7.13 -0.02
C GLY A 76 21.32 -5.92 -0.95
N GLU A 77 22.41 -5.14 -0.80
CA GLU A 77 22.64 -3.90 -1.52
C GLU A 77 22.51 -4.05 -3.04
N ASP A 78 23.13 -5.08 -3.64
CA ASP A 78 23.09 -5.30 -5.08
C ASP A 78 21.65 -5.48 -5.59
N ARG A 79 20.83 -6.27 -4.88
CA ARG A 79 19.39 -6.45 -5.19
C ARG A 79 18.64 -5.13 -5.08
N LEU A 80 18.92 -4.34 -4.05
CA LEU A 80 18.22 -3.06 -3.82
C LEU A 80 18.61 -2.02 -4.87
N VAL A 81 19.87 -2.01 -5.32
CA VAL A 81 20.33 -1.16 -6.43
C VAL A 81 19.65 -1.57 -7.75
N GLU A 82 19.56 -2.88 -8.03
CA GLU A 82 18.86 -3.40 -9.20
C GLU A 82 17.38 -3.01 -9.21
N VAL A 83 16.68 -3.25 -8.11
CA VAL A 83 15.26 -2.89 -7.96
C VAL A 83 15.07 -1.38 -8.05
N GLY A 84 15.92 -0.59 -7.39
CA GLY A 84 15.88 0.87 -7.45
C GLY A 84 16.02 1.41 -8.86
N ALA A 85 16.93 0.82 -9.66
CA ALA A 85 17.10 1.17 -11.07
C ALA A 85 15.86 0.80 -11.91
N LEU A 86 15.32 -0.40 -11.72
CA LEU A 86 14.13 -0.88 -12.43
C LEU A 86 12.92 0.02 -12.20
N VAL A 87 12.55 0.26 -10.95
CA VAL A 87 11.33 1.02 -10.62
C VAL A 87 11.42 2.50 -10.97
N GLY A 88 12.63 3.02 -11.18
CA GLY A 88 12.88 4.39 -11.65
C GLY A 88 12.89 4.57 -13.16
N THR A 89 12.76 3.50 -13.96
CA THR A 89 12.69 3.60 -15.41
C THR A 89 11.36 4.21 -15.86
N GLY A 90 11.36 4.97 -16.96
CA GLY A 90 10.15 5.53 -17.55
C GLY A 90 9.13 4.44 -17.92
N ASP A 91 9.59 3.31 -18.46
CA ASP A 91 8.73 2.18 -18.84
C ASP A 91 8.02 1.60 -17.61
N PHE A 92 8.70 1.40 -16.48
CA PHE A 92 8.09 0.88 -15.25
C PHE A 92 7.11 1.88 -14.63
N GLN A 93 7.43 3.17 -14.62
CA GLN A 93 6.53 4.23 -14.17
C GLN A 93 5.27 4.27 -15.06
N ARG A 94 5.45 4.11 -16.36
CA ARG A 94 4.34 4.02 -17.30
C ARG A 94 3.48 2.77 -17.09
N ALA A 95 4.08 1.61 -16.84
CA ALA A 95 3.35 0.39 -16.51
C ALA A 95 2.51 0.57 -15.23
N ALA A 96 3.08 1.18 -14.20
CA ALA A 96 2.37 1.51 -12.96
C ALA A 96 1.17 2.45 -13.18
N GLU A 97 1.31 3.43 -14.05
CA GLU A 97 0.22 4.33 -14.45
C GLU A 97 -0.89 3.57 -15.18
N LEU A 98 -0.54 2.80 -16.21
CA LEU A 98 -1.50 2.02 -17.01
C LEU A 98 -2.28 1.00 -16.17
N ALA A 99 -1.62 0.35 -15.19
CA ALA A 99 -2.28 -0.57 -14.27
C ALA A 99 -3.38 0.12 -13.44
N ASN A 100 -3.23 1.41 -13.12
CA ASN A 100 -4.22 2.19 -12.38
C ASN A 100 -5.31 2.82 -13.25
N VAL A 101 -4.95 3.27 -14.46
CA VAL A 101 -5.90 3.87 -15.40
C VAL A 101 -6.85 2.82 -15.95
N HIS A 102 -6.35 1.60 -16.20
CA HIS A 102 -7.12 0.46 -16.66
C HIS A 102 -7.47 -0.45 -15.49
N GLU A 103 -8.55 -0.10 -14.79
CA GLU A 103 -9.03 -0.86 -13.63
C GLU A 103 -9.40 -2.31 -14.02
N PRO A 104 -9.25 -3.28 -13.08
CA PRO A 104 -9.61 -4.68 -13.32
C PRO A 104 -11.08 -4.86 -13.69
N VAL A 105 -11.36 -5.79 -14.59
CA VAL A 105 -12.71 -6.07 -15.12
C VAL A 105 -13.17 -7.46 -14.66
N LEU A 106 -14.34 -7.55 -14.02
CA LEU A 106 -14.94 -8.81 -13.64
C LEU A 106 -15.56 -9.53 -14.84
N ARG A 107 -15.21 -10.78 -15.01
CA ARG A 107 -15.78 -11.73 -15.96
C ARG A 107 -16.45 -12.87 -15.17
N THR A 108 -17.74 -12.75 -14.91
CA THR A 108 -18.49 -13.78 -14.18
C THR A 108 -18.77 -15.00 -15.03
N HIS A 109 -18.97 -14.80 -16.35
CA HIS A 109 -19.29 -15.86 -17.31
C HIS A 109 -18.44 -15.71 -18.56
N ASP A 110 -18.16 -16.86 -19.21
CA ASP A 110 -17.58 -16.88 -20.55
C ASP A 110 -18.64 -16.53 -21.61
N ARG A 111 -18.19 -16.45 -22.88
CA ARG A 111 -19.10 -16.15 -24.03
C ARG A 111 -20.19 -17.20 -24.26
N ARG A 112 -20.09 -18.37 -23.65
CA ARG A 112 -21.03 -19.50 -23.79
C ARG A 112 -21.98 -19.62 -22.60
N GLY A 113 -21.83 -18.76 -21.59
CA GLY A 113 -22.65 -18.74 -20.39
C GLY A 113 -22.14 -19.64 -19.25
N HIS A 114 -20.96 -20.25 -19.36
CA HIS A 114 -20.35 -20.94 -18.24
C HIS A 114 -19.81 -19.95 -17.23
N ARG A 115 -20.09 -20.20 -15.95
CA ARG A 115 -19.60 -19.37 -14.87
C ARG A 115 -18.10 -19.62 -14.65
N ILE A 116 -17.29 -18.55 -14.71
CA ILE A 116 -15.83 -18.59 -14.60
C ILE A 116 -15.29 -17.81 -13.39
N ASP A 117 -15.99 -16.76 -12.95
CA ASP A 117 -15.60 -15.90 -11.82
C ASP A 117 -14.12 -15.46 -11.89
N GLU A 118 -13.74 -14.86 -13.00
CA GLU A 118 -12.38 -14.37 -13.26
C GLU A 118 -12.35 -12.84 -13.28
N VAL A 119 -11.20 -12.29 -12.98
CA VAL A 119 -10.91 -10.87 -13.10
C VAL A 119 -9.78 -10.69 -14.10
N GLU A 120 -10.06 -9.90 -15.12
CA GLU A 120 -9.10 -9.52 -16.15
C GLU A 120 -8.36 -8.26 -15.71
N TYR A 121 -7.04 -8.34 -15.65
CA TYR A 121 -6.16 -7.21 -15.38
C TYR A 121 -5.48 -6.74 -16.65
N HIS A 122 -5.15 -5.46 -16.71
CA HIS A 122 -4.32 -4.92 -17.77
C HIS A 122 -2.91 -5.58 -17.75
N PRO A 123 -2.28 -5.85 -18.92
CA PRO A 123 -0.94 -6.46 -18.96
C PRO A 123 0.11 -5.74 -18.09
N ALA A 124 0.04 -4.43 -17.99
CA ALA A 124 0.93 -3.63 -17.15
C ALA A 124 0.84 -3.99 -15.64
N TYR A 125 -0.34 -4.42 -15.14
CA TYR A 125 -0.44 -4.93 -13.79
C TYR A 125 0.36 -6.21 -13.60
N HIS A 126 0.30 -7.12 -14.57
CA HIS A 126 1.07 -8.37 -14.54
C HIS A 126 2.58 -8.13 -14.64
N GLU A 127 3.00 -7.09 -15.40
CA GLU A 127 4.39 -6.65 -15.45
C GLU A 127 4.87 -6.20 -14.06
N VAL A 128 4.12 -5.32 -13.41
CA VAL A 128 4.48 -4.78 -12.09
C VAL A 128 4.55 -5.88 -11.02
N ILE A 129 3.50 -6.70 -10.89
CA ILE A 129 3.48 -7.74 -9.86
C ILE A 129 4.48 -8.86 -10.17
N GLY A 130 4.66 -9.21 -11.45
CA GLY A 130 5.65 -10.18 -11.89
C GLY A 130 7.07 -9.76 -11.53
N ALA A 131 7.42 -8.50 -11.75
CA ALA A 131 8.70 -7.94 -11.35
C ALA A 131 8.88 -7.96 -9.82
N ALA A 132 7.86 -7.57 -9.05
CA ALA A 132 7.91 -7.59 -7.59
C ALA A 132 8.13 -9.01 -7.05
N VAL A 133 7.45 -10.02 -7.61
CA VAL A 133 7.62 -11.44 -7.26
C VAL A 133 9.02 -11.92 -7.63
N ALA A 134 9.50 -11.63 -8.84
CA ALA A 134 10.82 -12.03 -9.32
C ALA A 134 11.96 -11.52 -8.41
N HIS A 135 11.82 -10.31 -7.86
CA HIS A 135 12.79 -9.74 -6.91
C HIS A 135 12.53 -10.10 -5.44
N GLY A 136 11.53 -10.96 -5.17
CA GLY A 136 11.26 -11.50 -3.84
C GLY A 136 10.56 -10.54 -2.88
N ALA A 137 9.85 -9.52 -3.38
CA ALA A 137 9.09 -8.58 -2.56
C ALA A 137 8.06 -9.28 -1.64
N HIS A 138 7.58 -10.47 -2.03
CA HIS A 138 6.63 -11.26 -1.26
C HIS A 138 7.31 -12.10 -0.17
N THR A 139 8.20 -13.03 -0.50
CA THR A 139 8.62 -14.08 0.43
C THR A 139 10.13 -14.26 0.59
N SER A 140 10.96 -13.32 0.11
CA SER A 140 12.41 -13.48 0.20
C SER A 140 12.92 -13.64 1.63
N ALA A 141 12.31 -12.99 2.62
CA ALA A 141 12.68 -13.16 4.03
C ALA A 141 12.41 -14.57 4.58
N TRP A 142 11.48 -15.32 3.97
CA TRP A 142 11.20 -16.70 4.31
C TRP A 142 12.07 -17.70 3.54
N ALA A 143 12.38 -17.36 2.27
CA ALA A 143 13.22 -18.19 1.40
C ALA A 143 14.70 -18.09 1.75
N GLU A 144 15.14 -16.93 2.20
CA GLU A 144 16.53 -16.60 2.53
C GLU A 144 16.57 -16.04 3.98
N PRO A 145 16.22 -16.85 5.01
CA PRO A 145 16.14 -16.36 6.38
C PRO A 145 17.52 -16.04 6.95
N GLY A 146 17.59 -15.01 7.79
CA GLY A 146 18.82 -14.61 8.46
C GLY A 146 18.77 -13.17 8.93
N PRO A 147 19.83 -12.68 9.55
CA PRO A 147 19.91 -11.28 9.98
C PRO A 147 19.72 -10.33 8.80
N GLY A 148 18.80 -9.37 8.95
CA GLY A 148 18.46 -8.39 7.92
C GLY A 148 17.55 -8.90 6.79
N ALA A 149 17.04 -10.13 6.84
CA ALA A 149 16.21 -10.70 5.78
C ALA A 149 14.90 -9.94 5.61
N ASN A 150 14.19 -9.62 6.70
CA ASN A 150 12.99 -8.78 6.66
C ASN A 150 13.32 -7.32 6.34
N VAL A 151 14.50 -6.83 6.71
CA VAL A 151 14.97 -5.49 6.35
C VAL A 151 15.12 -5.37 4.84
N VAL A 152 15.84 -6.31 4.20
CA VAL A 152 16.01 -6.33 2.73
C VAL A 152 14.67 -6.53 2.03
N ARG A 153 13.86 -7.50 2.47
CA ARG A 153 12.52 -7.72 1.92
C ARG A 153 11.63 -6.48 2.04
N GLY A 154 11.63 -5.82 3.20
CA GLY A 154 10.86 -4.60 3.44
C GLY A 154 11.31 -3.44 2.55
N ALA A 155 12.62 -3.31 2.30
CA ALA A 155 13.17 -2.32 1.37
C ALA A 155 12.76 -2.60 -0.08
N VAL A 156 12.86 -3.86 -0.56
CA VAL A 156 12.36 -4.28 -1.89
C VAL A 156 10.87 -3.97 -2.03
N PHE A 157 10.06 -4.36 -1.04
CA PHE A 157 8.62 -4.08 -1.02
C PHE A 157 8.34 -2.57 -1.11
N SER A 158 9.06 -1.75 -0.34
CA SER A 158 8.90 -0.30 -0.34
C SER A 158 9.23 0.33 -1.69
N LEU A 159 10.29 -0.13 -2.36
CA LEU A 159 10.69 0.37 -3.68
C LEU A 159 9.62 0.11 -4.75
N PHE A 160 8.99 -1.06 -4.75
CA PHE A 160 7.86 -1.34 -5.64
C PHE A 160 6.60 -0.58 -5.23
N ALA A 161 6.25 -0.59 -3.94
CA ALA A 161 5.04 0.04 -3.41
C ALA A 161 5.00 1.56 -3.59
N GLN A 162 6.16 2.25 -3.59
CA GLN A 162 6.22 3.69 -3.85
C GLN A 162 5.79 4.06 -5.28
N VAL A 163 5.94 3.14 -6.23
CA VAL A 163 5.58 3.37 -7.64
C VAL A 163 4.17 2.88 -7.94
N GLU A 164 3.83 1.65 -7.52
CA GLU A 164 2.51 1.06 -7.73
C GLU A 164 2.04 0.32 -6.46
N PRO A 165 1.22 0.96 -5.59
CA PRO A 165 0.79 0.34 -4.33
C PRO A 165 -0.26 -0.76 -4.47
N GLY A 166 -0.98 -0.88 -5.60
CA GLY A 166 -2.07 -1.83 -5.74
C GLY A 166 -1.60 -3.28 -5.74
N HIS A 167 -0.52 -3.61 -6.47
CA HIS A 167 0.08 -4.94 -6.48
C HIS A 167 0.65 -5.34 -5.11
N ALA A 168 0.99 -4.36 -4.28
CA ALA A 168 1.56 -4.60 -2.95
C ALA A 168 0.59 -5.36 -2.02
N CYS A 169 -0.72 -5.28 -2.26
CA CYS A 169 -1.72 -5.98 -1.48
C CYS A 169 -1.59 -7.51 -1.57
N PRO A 170 -1.68 -8.17 -2.74
CA PRO A 170 -1.46 -9.62 -2.84
C PRO A 170 -0.04 -10.04 -2.47
N VAL A 171 0.97 -9.22 -2.73
CA VAL A 171 2.36 -9.45 -2.32
C VAL A 171 2.47 -9.51 -0.79
N SER A 172 1.86 -8.57 -0.07
CA SER A 172 1.81 -8.55 1.39
C SER A 172 1.04 -9.72 1.98
N MET A 173 -0.14 -10.03 1.43
CA MET A 173 -0.94 -11.16 1.89
C MET A 173 -0.20 -12.49 1.73
N THR A 174 0.51 -12.68 0.61
CA THR A 174 1.33 -13.87 0.35
C THR A 174 2.48 -13.99 1.35
N HIS A 175 3.19 -12.89 1.65
CA HIS A 175 4.21 -12.85 2.70
C HIS A 175 3.66 -13.30 4.05
N ALA A 176 2.53 -12.73 4.40
CA ALA A 176 1.92 -12.90 5.72
C ALA A 176 1.26 -14.27 5.91
N ALA A 177 0.87 -14.95 4.82
CA ALA A 177 0.23 -16.26 4.88
C ALA A 177 1.17 -17.40 5.33
N VAL A 178 2.47 -17.27 5.07
CA VAL A 178 3.47 -18.34 5.37
C VAL A 178 3.40 -18.80 6.83
N PRO A 179 3.51 -17.95 7.86
CA PRO A 179 3.47 -18.40 9.24
C PRO A 179 2.12 -19.03 9.63
N SER A 180 1.00 -18.55 9.05
CA SER A 180 -0.31 -19.15 9.30
C SER A 180 -0.42 -20.56 8.73
N LEU A 181 0.08 -20.80 7.52
CA LEU A 181 0.08 -22.13 6.89
C LEU A 181 0.90 -23.16 7.68
N ARG A 182 1.96 -22.74 8.36
CA ARG A 182 2.79 -23.62 9.21
C ARG A 182 2.03 -24.24 10.39
N HIS A 183 0.83 -23.72 10.74
CA HIS A 183 -0.07 -24.38 11.68
C HIS A 183 -0.78 -25.62 11.08
N ALA A 184 -0.62 -25.89 9.78
CA ALA A 184 -1.08 -27.09 9.09
C ALA A 184 0.07 -27.70 8.28
N PRO A 185 0.97 -28.52 8.88
CA PRO A 185 2.22 -28.97 8.25
C PRO A 185 2.01 -29.68 6.90
N SER A 186 0.95 -30.45 6.74
CA SER A 186 0.63 -31.12 5.47
C SER A 186 0.30 -30.14 4.34
N LEU A 187 -0.45 -29.09 4.64
CA LEU A 187 -0.74 -28.01 3.68
C LEU A 187 0.51 -27.17 3.42
N ALA A 188 1.27 -26.83 4.46
CA ALA A 188 2.52 -26.09 4.32
C ALA A 188 3.51 -26.82 3.41
N ALA A 189 3.67 -28.13 3.55
CA ALA A 189 4.57 -28.93 2.70
C ALA A 189 4.23 -28.84 1.20
N VAL A 190 2.96 -28.63 0.86
CA VAL A 190 2.49 -28.48 -0.53
C VAL A 190 2.59 -27.04 -1.00
N TRP A 191 2.16 -26.06 -0.20
CA TRP A 191 1.97 -24.68 -0.62
C TRP A 191 3.22 -23.82 -0.41
N GLU A 192 3.95 -23.99 0.70
CA GLU A 192 5.07 -23.11 1.05
C GLU A 192 6.19 -23.09 -0.01
N PRO A 193 6.65 -24.20 -0.61
CA PRO A 193 7.66 -24.15 -1.66
C PRO A 193 7.24 -23.28 -2.87
N ARG A 194 5.94 -23.26 -3.18
CA ARG A 194 5.39 -22.46 -4.29
C ARG A 194 5.20 -20.99 -3.91
N LEU A 195 4.89 -20.70 -2.66
CA LEU A 195 4.84 -19.34 -2.11
C LEU A 195 6.23 -18.70 -2.06
N LEU A 196 7.28 -19.51 -1.83
CA LEU A 196 8.67 -19.06 -1.79
C LEU A 196 9.30 -18.90 -3.19
N SER A 197 8.63 -19.38 -4.23
CA SER A 197 9.10 -19.28 -5.61
C SER A 197 9.06 -17.83 -6.10
N ARG A 198 10.03 -17.47 -6.92
CA ARG A 198 10.08 -16.18 -7.62
C ARG A 198 9.38 -16.19 -9.00
N GLY A 199 8.73 -17.30 -9.34
CA GLY A 199 7.91 -17.40 -10.55
C GLY A 199 6.54 -16.80 -10.33
N TYR A 200 6.04 -16.09 -11.34
CA TYR A 200 4.71 -15.51 -11.35
C TYR A 200 3.91 -15.99 -12.56
N ASP A 201 2.68 -16.44 -12.29
CA ASP A 201 1.69 -16.74 -13.31
C ASP A 201 0.32 -16.26 -12.80
N GLY A 202 -0.30 -15.31 -13.49
CA GLY A 202 -1.60 -14.73 -13.12
C GLY A 202 -2.81 -15.59 -13.49
N ALA A 203 -2.63 -16.71 -14.22
CA ALA A 203 -3.73 -17.60 -14.60
C ALA A 203 -4.20 -18.45 -13.42
N LEU A 204 -5.49 -18.79 -13.40
CA LEU A 204 -6.03 -19.78 -12.46
C LEU A 204 -5.81 -21.19 -13.00
N ALA A 205 -4.93 -21.93 -12.33
CA ALA A 205 -4.60 -23.32 -12.65
C ALA A 205 -4.37 -24.11 -11.35
N ALA A 206 -4.28 -25.43 -11.45
CA ALA A 206 -3.95 -26.27 -10.31
C ALA A 206 -2.60 -25.83 -9.72
N PRO A 207 -2.46 -25.69 -8.40
CA PRO A 207 -1.25 -25.16 -7.77
C PRO A 207 0.01 -25.93 -8.17
N GLY A 208 -0.13 -27.26 -8.34
CA GLY A 208 0.94 -28.15 -8.78
C GLY A 208 1.51 -27.86 -10.16
N SER A 209 0.76 -27.20 -11.04
CA SER A 209 1.17 -26.89 -12.42
C SER A 209 1.81 -25.50 -12.57
N LYS A 210 1.81 -24.68 -11.51
CA LYS A 210 2.28 -23.29 -11.57
C LYS A 210 3.72 -23.13 -11.09
N PRO A 211 4.48 -22.19 -11.67
CA PRO A 211 5.84 -21.90 -11.21
C PRO A 211 5.89 -21.27 -9.81
N GLY A 212 4.83 -20.58 -9.41
CA GLY A 212 4.63 -19.98 -8.11
C GLY A 212 3.17 -19.64 -7.88
N VAL A 213 2.79 -19.42 -6.64
CA VAL A 213 1.41 -19.12 -6.24
C VAL A 213 1.34 -17.91 -5.32
N LEU A 214 0.19 -17.24 -5.35
CA LEU A 214 -0.14 -16.14 -4.43
C LEU A 214 -1.30 -16.56 -3.53
N VAL A 215 -1.25 -16.13 -2.27
CA VAL A 215 -2.32 -16.36 -1.30
C VAL A 215 -2.87 -15.05 -0.79
N GLY A 216 -4.20 -14.93 -0.85
CA GLY A 216 -4.95 -13.82 -0.29
C GLY A 216 -5.57 -14.15 1.07
N MET A 217 -6.36 -13.22 1.58
CA MET A 217 -7.19 -13.43 2.76
C MET A 217 -8.57 -12.78 2.59
N ALA A 218 -9.59 -13.42 3.18
CA ALA A 218 -10.95 -12.90 3.17
C ALA A 218 -11.60 -13.12 4.54
N MET A 219 -11.53 -12.11 5.42
CA MET A 219 -11.96 -12.19 6.81
C MET A 219 -13.28 -11.47 7.07
N THR A 220 -13.44 -10.27 6.48
CA THR A 220 -14.57 -9.37 6.72
C THR A 220 -15.86 -9.87 6.05
N GLU A 221 -16.97 -9.79 6.78
CA GLU A 221 -18.32 -10.04 6.28
C GLU A 221 -19.16 -8.75 6.29
N LYS A 222 -20.36 -8.78 5.70
CA LYS A 222 -21.25 -7.59 5.58
C LYS A 222 -21.56 -6.95 6.93
N GLN A 223 -21.75 -7.74 7.99
CA GLN A 223 -22.09 -7.28 9.33
C GLN A 223 -20.90 -6.69 10.10
N GLY A 224 -19.66 -6.91 9.65
CA GLY A 224 -18.49 -6.31 10.26
C GLY A 224 -17.16 -7.00 9.95
N GLY A 225 -16.07 -6.23 10.12
CA GLY A 225 -14.69 -6.71 9.94
C GLY A 225 -13.86 -6.58 11.22
N SER A 226 -14.20 -5.66 12.11
CA SER A 226 -13.49 -5.47 13.38
C SER A 226 -13.83 -6.56 14.41
N ASP A 227 -15.05 -7.07 14.37
CA ASP A 227 -15.50 -8.20 15.21
C ASP A 227 -15.66 -9.46 14.37
N VAL A 228 -14.55 -10.10 14.06
CA VAL A 228 -14.51 -11.34 13.25
C VAL A 228 -15.16 -12.54 13.95
N ARG A 229 -15.45 -12.45 15.26
CA ARG A 229 -16.17 -13.50 15.99
C ARG A 229 -17.65 -13.53 15.61
N ALA A 230 -18.18 -12.39 15.16
CA ALA A 230 -19.54 -12.28 14.64
C ALA A 230 -19.71 -12.80 13.20
N ASN A 231 -18.67 -13.38 12.59
CA ASN A 231 -18.75 -13.96 11.26
C ASN A 231 -19.79 -15.09 11.23
N ALA A 232 -20.61 -15.10 10.18
CA ALA A 232 -21.69 -16.07 9.98
C ALA A 232 -21.37 -17.17 8.97
N THR A 233 -20.28 -17.04 8.19
CA THR A 233 -19.82 -18.10 7.29
C THR A 233 -19.56 -19.38 8.09
N THR A 234 -20.10 -20.52 7.64
CA THR A 234 -19.95 -21.83 8.28
C THR A 234 -19.07 -22.74 7.44
N ALA A 235 -18.46 -23.72 8.10
CA ALA A 235 -17.69 -24.79 7.48
C ALA A 235 -18.12 -26.12 8.10
N VAL A 236 -18.53 -27.09 7.28
CA VAL A 236 -18.91 -28.44 7.71
C VAL A 236 -17.92 -29.45 7.15
N PRO A 237 -17.52 -30.48 7.92
CA PRO A 237 -16.64 -31.52 7.42
C PRO A 237 -17.23 -32.25 6.21
N ALA A 238 -16.40 -32.55 5.20
CA ALA A 238 -16.80 -33.23 3.97
C ALA A 238 -15.80 -34.33 3.63
N GLY A 239 -16.21 -35.56 3.86
CA GLY A 239 -15.40 -36.75 3.52
C GLY A 239 -14.26 -37.04 4.49
N ALA A 240 -13.41 -38.02 4.11
CA ALA A 240 -12.34 -38.55 4.97
C ALA A 240 -11.01 -37.73 4.87
N ASP A 241 -10.90 -36.86 3.90
CA ASP A 241 -9.62 -36.21 3.52
C ASP A 241 -9.35 -34.89 4.23
N GLY A 242 -10.07 -34.60 5.32
CA GLY A 242 -9.93 -33.35 6.07
C GLY A 242 -10.43 -32.09 5.34
N ALA A 243 -11.19 -32.27 4.26
CA ALA A 243 -11.86 -31.19 3.54
C ALA A 243 -13.11 -30.74 4.30
N TYR A 244 -13.44 -29.46 4.12
CA TYR A 244 -14.67 -28.82 4.61
C TYR A 244 -15.40 -28.15 3.46
N LEU A 245 -16.72 -28.06 3.56
CA LEU A 245 -17.55 -27.25 2.68
C LEU A 245 -17.93 -25.96 3.40
N LEU A 246 -17.52 -24.84 2.83
CA LEU A 246 -17.80 -23.51 3.35
C LEU A 246 -19.05 -22.95 2.68
N THR A 247 -19.94 -22.34 3.50
CA THR A 247 -21.13 -21.63 3.04
C THR A 247 -21.25 -20.29 3.74
N GLY A 248 -21.36 -19.21 2.97
CA GLY A 248 -21.45 -17.86 3.48
C GLY A 248 -20.97 -16.82 2.47
N HIS A 249 -20.42 -15.71 2.97
CA HIS A 249 -19.96 -14.62 2.11
C HIS A 249 -18.78 -13.89 2.73
N LYS A 250 -18.02 -13.17 1.89
CA LYS A 250 -17.02 -12.19 2.33
C LYS A 250 -17.24 -10.85 1.62
N TRP A 251 -17.08 -9.78 2.40
CA TRP A 251 -17.38 -8.41 1.95
C TRP A 251 -16.20 -7.69 1.31
N PHE A 252 -14.98 -8.09 1.69
CA PHE A 252 -13.72 -7.67 1.09
C PHE A 252 -12.85 -8.89 0.85
N CYS A 253 -12.69 -9.27 -0.41
CA CYS A 253 -11.76 -10.27 -0.88
C CYS A 253 -10.90 -9.63 -1.96
N SER A 254 -9.72 -9.15 -1.56
CA SER A 254 -8.78 -8.48 -2.44
C SER A 254 -7.99 -9.48 -3.27
N ALA A 255 -7.59 -9.06 -4.48
CA ALA A 255 -6.85 -9.88 -5.44
C ALA A 255 -7.50 -11.26 -5.67
N PRO A 256 -8.75 -11.31 -6.17
CA PRO A 256 -9.54 -12.55 -6.26
C PRO A 256 -8.97 -13.58 -7.25
N MET A 257 -7.93 -13.21 -8.01
CA MET A 257 -7.14 -14.12 -8.87
C MET A 257 -5.95 -14.75 -8.14
N SER A 258 -5.76 -14.52 -6.83
CA SER A 258 -4.84 -15.31 -6.00
C SER A 258 -5.22 -16.79 -6.02
N ASP A 259 -4.23 -17.67 -5.92
CA ASP A 259 -4.43 -19.11 -6.07
C ASP A 259 -5.21 -19.74 -4.92
N ALA A 260 -5.10 -19.19 -3.72
CA ALA A 260 -5.88 -19.57 -2.55
C ALA A 260 -6.11 -18.38 -1.60
N PHE A 261 -7.00 -18.59 -0.64
CA PHE A 261 -7.33 -17.60 0.39
C PHE A 261 -7.34 -18.23 1.77
N LEU A 262 -6.82 -17.49 2.76
CA LEU A 262 -7.11 -17.78 4.17
C LEU A 262 -8.46 -17.15 4.52
N VAL A 263 -9.39 -17.99 4.99
CA VAL A 263 -10.78 -17.60 5.26
C VAL A 263 -11.15 -18.00 6.67
N LEU A 264 -11.86 -17.14 7.40
CA LEU A 264 -12.45 -17.48 8.70
C LEU A 264 -13.90 -17.97 8.52
N ALA A 265 -14.21 -19.10 9.13
CA ALA A 265 -15.56 -19.67 9.17
C ALA A 265 -15.84 -20.36 10.51
N GLN A 266 -17.11 -20.42 10.91
CA GLN A 266 -17.58 -21.13 12.09
C GLN A 266 -17.69 -22.64 11.77
N VAL A 267 -17.20 -23.48 12.69
CA VAL A 267 -17.42 -24.94 12.62
C VAL A 267 -18.46 -25.30 13.67
N PRO A 268 -19.68 -25.67 13.27
CA PRO A 268 -20.72 -26.05 14.22
C PRO A 268 -20.26 -27.21 15.13
N GLY A 269 -20.46 -27.07 16.45
CA GLY A 269 -20.06 -28.06 17.43
C GLY A 269 -18.56 -28.16 17.76
N ALA A 270 -17.73 -27.27 17.20
CA ALA A 270 -16.32 -27.22 17.57
C ALA A 270 -16.11 -26.67 18.99
N PRO A 271 -15.01 -27.06 19.68
CA PRO A 271 -14.63 -26.48 20.95
C PRO A 271 -14.50 -24.94 20.81
N GLY A 272 -15.09 -24.18 21.74
CA GLY A 272 -15.11 -22.71 21.69
C GLY A 272 -16.21 -22.17 20.79
N GLU A 273 -17.44 -22.63 20.98
CA GLU A 273 -18.63 -22.19 20.25
C GLU A 273 -18.65 -20.67 20.04
N GLY A 274 -18.86 -20.22 18.78
CA GLY A 274 -18.78 -18.81 18.39
C GLY A 274 -17.36 -18.29 18.09
N ALA A 275 -16.30 -19.11 18.17
CA ALA A 275 -14.97 -18.76 17.73
C ALA A 275 -14.68 -19.31 16.31
N PRO A 276 -14.30 -18.47 15.34
CA PRO A 276 -14.04 -18.94 13.97
C PRO A 276 -12.77 -19.80 13.88
N SER A 277 -12.79 -20.71 12.93
CA SER A 277 -11.64 -21.51 12.47
C SER A 277 -11.03 -20.89 11.21
N CYS A 278 -9.77 -21.17 10.93
CA CYS A 278 -9.09 -20.71 9.72
C CYS A 278 -9.04 -21.83 8.67
N PHE A 279 -9.32 -21.49 7.42
CA PHE A 279 -9.31 -22.41 6.29
C PHE A 279 -8.48 -21.88 5.15
N LEU A 280 -7.70 -22.74 4.51
CA LEU A 280 -7.12 -22.50 3.19
C LEU A 280 -8.16 -22.90 2.14
N VAL A 281 -8.55 -21.94 1.31
CA VAL A 281 -9.56 -22.12 0.24
C VAL A 281 -8.90 -21.93 -1.12
N PRO A 282 -8.51 -23.01 -1.82
CA PRO A 282 -7.96 -22.91 -3.17
C PRO A 282 -9.00 -22.44 -4.18
N ARG A 283 -8.57 -21.67 -5.20
CA ARG A 283 -9.40 -21.30 -6.37
C ARG A 283 -9.54 -22.47 -7.36
N VAL A 284 -8.51 -23.26 -7.49
CA VAL A 284 -8.46 -24.48 -8.29
C VAL A 284 -7.93 -25.61 -7.41
N LEU A 285 -8.58 -26.76 -7.41
CA LEU A 285 -8.17 -27.92 -6.65
C LEU A 285 -6.99 -28.62 -7.33
N GLU A 286 -6.33 -29.55 -6.64
CA GLU A 286 -5.15 -30.26 -7.17
C GLU A 286 -5.47 -31.11 -8.44
N ASP A 287 -6.71 -31.57 -8.57
CA ASP A 287 -7.19 -32.29 -9.76
C ASP A 287 -7.54 -31.40 -10.94
N GLY A 288 -7.35 -30.09 -10.82
CA GLY A 288 -7.68 -29.09 -11.82
C GLY A 288 -9.14 -28.62 -11.79
N THR A 289 -9.97 -29.13 -10.89
CA THR A 289 -11.35 -28.69 -10.77
C THR A 289 -11.42 -27.25 -10.21
N ARG A 290 -12.22 -26.41 -10.86
CA ARG A 290 -12.50 -25.05 -10.34
C ARG A 290 -13.34 -25.16 -9.07
N ASN A 291 -12.83 -24.59 -7.99
CA ASN A 291 -13.59 -24.52 -6.75
C ASN A 291 -14.75 -23.52 -6.87
N VAL A 292 -15.78 -23.72 -6.10
CA VAL A 292 -16.90 -22.76 -6.03
C VAL A 292 -16.43 -21.50 -5.31
N PHE A 293 -16.36 -20.41 -6.05
CA PHE A 293 -15.91 -19.11 -5.54
C PHE A 293 -16.61 -18.03 -6.35
N ARG A 294 -17.78 -17.59 -5.88
CA ARG A 294 -18.70 -16.77 -6.66
C ARG A 294 -18.44 -15.29 -6.42
N ILE A 295 -17.77 -14.63 -7.38
CA ILE A 295 -17.55 -13.18 -7.33
C ILE A 295 -18.85 -12.48 -7.71
N GLN A 296 -19.35 -11.62 -6.82
CA GLN A 296 -20.60 -10.88 -7.02
C GLN A 296 -20.36 -9.56 -7.75
N ARG A 297 -19.37 -8.80 -7.31
CA ARG A 297 -18.94 -7.54 -7.93
C ARG A 297 -17.54 -7.14 -7.45
N LEU A 298 -16.93 -6.20 -8.15
CA LEU A 298 -15.75 -5.48 -7.67
C LEU A 298 -16.17 -4.19 -6.97
N LYS A 299 -15.38 -3.78 -5.99
CA LYS A 299 -15.59 -2.51 -5.25
C LYS A 299 -15.08 -1.34 -6.10
N GLU A 300 -15.87 -0.30 -6.27
CA GLU A 300 -15.41 1.00 -6.68
C GLU A 300 -14.70 1.67 -5.50
N LYS A 301 -13.45 2.10 -5.68
CA LYS A 301 -12.59 2.57 -4.61
C LYS A 301 -12.00 3.93 -4.89
N LEU A 302 -11.68 4.67 -3.84
CA LEU A 302 -10.96 5.95 -3.93
C LEU A 302 -9.58 5.79 -4.58
N GLY A 303 -8.81 4.82 -4.12
CA GLY A 303 -7.47 4.45 -4.58
C GLY A 303 -7.31 2.93 -4.60
N ASN A 304 -6.07 2.46 -4.76
CA ASN A 304 -5.76 1.03 -4.90
C ASN A 304 -6.54 0.38 -6.08
N ARG A 305 -6.68 1.13 -7.16
CA ARG A 305 -7.57 0.81 -8.27
C ARG A 305 -7.04 -0.31 -9.15
N SER A 306 -5.72 -0.43 -9.29
CA SER A 306 -5.07 -1.55 -9.98
C SER A 306 -5.31 -2.90 -9.30
N ASN A 307 -5.61 -2.90 -7.99
CA ASN A 307 -5.95 -4.10 -7.23
C ASN A 307 -7.48 -4.29 -7.22
N ALA A 308 -7.97 -5.42 -7.73
CA ALA A 308 -9.38 -5.79 -7.58
C ALA A 308 -9.68 -6.10 -6.11
N SER A 309 -10.80 -5.57 -5.61
CA SER A 309 -11.36 -5.95 -4.30
C SER A 309 -12.80 -6.40 -4.52
N SER A 310 -13.08 -7.67 -4.23
CA SER A 310 -14.35 -8.30 -4.58
C SER A 310 -15.23 -8.60 -3.38
N GLU A 311 -16.52 -8.73 -3.65
CA GLU A 311 -17.49 -9.40 -2.78
C GLU A 311 -17.67 -10.82 -3.30
N ILE A 312 -17.58 -11.80 -2.40
CA ILE A 312 -17.68 -13.21 -2.77
C ILE A 312 -18.75 -13.93 -1.96
N GLU A 313 -19.34 -14.95 -2.58
CA GLU A 313 -20.16 -15.94 -1.92
C GLU A 313 -19.53 -17.32 -2.05
N LEU A 314 -19.56 -18.05 -0.96
CA LEU A 314 -19.13 -19.43 -0.80
C LEU A 314 -20.38 -20.29 -0.68
N ASP A 315 -20.50 -21.32 -1.54
CA ASP A 315 -21.68 -22.18 -1.61
C ASP A 315 -21.24 -23.62 -1.82
N GLY A 316 -20.92 -24.28 -0.71
CA GLY A 316 -20.26 -25.58 -0.74
C GLY A 316 -18.81 -25.51 -1.22
N THR A 317 -18.14 -24.40 -0.94
CA THR A 317 -16.75 -24.16 -1.35
C THR A 317 -15.80 -25.06 -0.55
N VAL A 318 -14.93 -25.78 -1.25
CA VAL A 318 -13.94 -26.65 -0.61
C VAL A 318 -12.86 -25.83 0.07
N GLY A 319 -12.59 -26.15 1.32
CA GLY A 319 -11.50 -25.57 2.10
C GLY A 319 -10.85 -26.60 3.03
N PHE A 320 -9.63 -26.31 3.46
CA PHE A 320 -8.84 -27.18 4.32
C PHE A 320 -8.50 -26.45 5.61
N LEU A 321 -8.72 -27.10 6.75
CA LEU A 321 -8.49 -26.51 8.06
C LEU A 321 -7.01 -26.16 8.26
N VAL A 322 -6.75 -24.92 8.72
CA VAL A 322 -5.42 -24.44 9.11
C VAL A 322 -5.40 -24.22 10.62
N GLY A 323 -4.60 -24.99 11.32
CA GLY A 323 -4.56 -24.98 12.78
C GLY A 323 -5.70 -25.79 13.42
N GLU A 324 -6.18 -25.33 14.59
CA GLU A 324 -7.18 -26.03 15.38
C GLU A 324 -8.58 -25.43 15.19
N PRO A 325 -9.65 -26.25 15.22
CA PRO A 325 -11.02 -25.74 15.19
C PRO A 325 -11.28 -24.75 16.35
N GLY A 326 -11.99 -23.66 16.06
CA GLY A 326 -12.30 -22.60 17.03
C GLY A 326 -11.11 -21.71 17.42
N ARG A 327 -9.95 -21.86 16.78
CA ARG A 327 -8.75 -21.06 17.05
C ARG A 327 -8.26 -20.22 15.86
N GLY A 328 -9.11 -19.98 14.88
CA GLY A 328 -8.73 -19.27 13.65
C GLY A 328 -8.13 -17.87 13.87
N VAL A 329 -8.63 -17.12 14.86
CA VAL A 329 -8.05 -15.79 15.19
C VAL A 329 -6.61 -15.93 15.68
N ARG A 330 -6.29 -16.96 16.46
CA ARG A 330 -4.93 -17.23 16.92
C ARG A 330 -4.03 -17.63 15.75
N THR A 331 -4.55 -18.41 14.82
CA THR A 331 -3.83 -18.86 13.60
C THR A 331 -3.42 -17.69 12.72
N ILE A 332 -4.27 -16.65 12.61
CA ILE A 332 -4.00 -15.50 11.74
C ILE A 332 -3.30 -14.31 12.44
N ILE A 333 -3.02 -14.38 13.74
CA ILE A 333 -2.51 -13.22 14.48
C ILE A 333 -1.14 -12.77 13.98
N GLU A 334 -0.27 -13.70 13.61
CA GLU A 334 1.04 -13.39 13.06
C GLU A 334 0.91 -12.82 11.64
N MET A 335 -0.01 -13.36 10.83
CA MET A 335 -0.37 -12.80 9.53
C MET A 335 -0.75 -11.33 9.64
N VAL A 336 -1.64 -10.98 10.58
CA VAL A 336 -2.07 -9.60 10.82
C VAL A 336 -0.90 -8.70 11.25
N SER A 337 0.03 -9.21 12.06
CA SER A 337 1.23 -8.46 12.44
C SER A 337 2.09 -8.09 11.24
N ARG A 338 2.26 -9.03 10.30
CA ARG A 338 3.05 -8.83 9.08
C ARG A 338 2.39 -7.90 8.08
N THR A 339 1.10 -8.03 7.86
CA THR A 339 0.36 -7.09 6.99
C THR A 339 0.32 -5.68 7.57
N ARG A 340 0.27 -5.53 8.90
CA ARG A 340 0.40 -4.22 9.56
C ARG A 340 1.78 -3.60 9.35
N LEU A 341 2.85 -4.38 9.40
CA LEU A 341 4.19 -3.92 9.06
C LEU A 341 4.23 -3.42 7.62
N ASP A 342 3.66 -4.18 6.68
CA ASP A 342 3.61 -3.78 5.27
C ASP A 342 2.76 -2.52 5.04
N CYS A 343 1.74 -2.25 5.87
CA CYS A 343 1.05 -0.96 5.86
C CYS A 343 1.98 0.21 6.25
N VAL A 344 2.88 -0.02 7.21
CA VAL A 344 3.90 0.99 7.60
C VAL A 344 4.88 1.21 6.46
N HIS A 345 5.39 0.14 5.85
CA HIS A 345 6.26 0.21 4.67
C HIS A 345 5.58 0.95 3.51
N GLY A 346 4.34 0.59 3.16
CA GLY A 346 3.60 1.22 2.07
C GLY A 346 3.30 2.70 2.31
N SER A 347 2.99 3.09 3.56
CA SER A 347 2.79 4.50 3.91
C SER A 347 4.08 5.30 3.85
N ALA A 348 5.18 4.77 4.39
CA ALA A 348 6.51 5.40 4.33
C ALA A 348 6.99 5.54 2.88
N ALA A 349 6.81 4.51 2.07
CA ALA A 349 7.12 4.50 0.63
C ALA A 349 6.32 5.58 -0.12
N GLY A 350 5.02 5.69 0.17
CA GLY A 350 4.16 6.75 -0.41
C GLY A 350 4.58 8.16 0.03
N MET A 351 4.99 8.34 1.29
CA MET A 351 5.56 9.62 1.75
C MET A 351 6.86 9.95 1.03
N ARG A 352 7.76 8.98 0.88
CA ARG A 352 9.02 9.18 0.14
C ARG A 352 8.74 9.65 -1.28
N GLN A 353 7.86 8.96 -1.99
CA GLN A 353 7.52 9.32 -3.37
C GLN A 353 6.88 10.72 -3.44
N ALA A 354 6.00 11.05 -2.50
CA ALA A 354 5.36 12.37 -2.45
C ALA A 354 6.38 13.51 -2.28
N VAL A 355 7.34 13.36 -1.36
CA VAL A 355 8.44 14.33 -1.17
C VAL A 355 9.30 14.44 -2.42
N THR A 356 9.65 13.32 -3.03
CA THR A 356 10.54 13.28 -4.19
C THR A 356 9.92 13.99 -5.39
N GLU A 357 8.64 13.77 -5.66
CA GLU A 357 7.92 14.43 -6.74
C GLU A 357 7.73 15.93 -6.47
N ALA A 358 7.41 16.31 -5.23
CA ALA A 358 7.28 17.72 -4.85
C ALA A 358 8.63 18.46 -4.97
N LEU A 359 9.72 17.85 -4.53
CA LEU A 359 11.08 18.39 -4.67
C LEU A 359 11.50 18.52 -6.13
N TRP A 360 11.25 17.49 -6.95
CA TRP A 360 11.52 17.52 -8.37
C TRP A 360 10.80 18.67 -9.05
N HIS A 361 9.50 18.79 -8.79
CA HIS A 361 8.70 19.89 -9.31
C HIS A 361 9.25 21.26 -8.88
N ALA A 362 9.51 21.45 -7.59
CA ALA A 362 9.97 22.71 -7.05
C ALA A 362 11.33 23.15 -7.57
N ARG A 363 12.19 22.22 -7.97
CA ARG A 363 13.51 22.50 -8.57
C ARG A 363 13.42 22.94 -10.02
N HIS A 364 12.48 22.40 -10.78
CA HIS A 364 12.38 22.61 -12.22
C HIS A 364 11.31 23.64 -12.60
N ARG A 365 10.61 24.22 -11.61
CA ARG A 365 9.62 25.26 -11.82
C ARG A 365 9.97 26.53 -11.07
N SER A 366 9.80 27.65 -11.74
CA SER A 366 10.08 28.99 -11.19
C SER A 366 8.81 29.83 -11.09
N ALA A 367 8.73 30.66 -10.09
CA ALA A 367 7.74 31.74 -9.93
C ALA A 367 8.37 32.92 -9.23
N PHE A 368 7.86 34.13 -9.47
CA PHE A 368 8.36 35.36 -8.84
C PHE A 368 9.87 35.56 -8.98
N GLY A 369 10.46 35.11 -10.09
CA GLY A 369 11.86 35.31 -10.42
C GLY A 369 12.86 34.34 -9.80
N ALA A 370 12.40 33.31 -9.06
CA ALA A 370 13.26 32.26 -8.46
C ALA A 370 12.65 30.87 -8.64
N ALA A 371 13.47 29.79 -8.53
CA ALA A 371 12.96 28.45 -8.46
C ALA A 371 12.07 28.28 -7.22
N LEU A 372 11.06 27.43 -7.29
CA LEU A 372 10.15 27.22 -6.15
C LEU A 372 10.89 26.68 -4.93
N VAL A 373 11.88 25.82 -5.13
CA VAL A 373 12.70 25.25 -4.04
C VAL A 373 13.49 26.32 -3.27
N ASP A 374 13.77 27.45 -3.88
CA ASP A 374 14.50 28.58 -3.27
C ASP A 374 13.55 29.61 -2.61
N GLN A 375 12.24 29.41 -2.71
CA GLN A 375 11.24 30.25 -2.05
C GLN A 375 11.15 29.84 -0.56
N PRO A 376 11.39 30.72 0.42
CA PRO A 376 11.49 30.33 1.83
C PRO A 376 10.28 29.56 2.38
N ALA A 377 9.06 29.94 1.99
CA ALA A 377 7.85 29.23 2.41
C ALA A 377 7.79 27.81 1.83
N MET A 378 8.10 27.64 0.54
CA MET A 378 8.15 26.33 -0.13
C MET A 378 9.26 25.46 0.46
N THR A 379 10.45 26.04 0.69
CA THR A 379 11.59 25.34 1.31
C THR A 379 11.20 24.79 2.69
N ALA A 380 10.47 25.57 3.50
CA ALA A 380 10.00 25.15 4.83
C ALA A 380 9.01 23.98 4.74
N VAL A 381 8.04 24.03 3.81
CA VAL A 381 7.07 22.93 3.59
C VAL A 381 7.79 21.66 3.16
N LEU A 382 8.64 21.74 2.13
CA LEU A 382 9.37 20.59 1.60
C LEU A 382 10.28 19.95 2.66
N ALA A 383 10.95 20.77 3.48
CA ALA A 383 11.80 20.27 4.57
C ALA A 383 10.98 19.54 5.65
N ASP A 384 9.81 20.05 6.00
CA ASP A 384 8.93 19.41 6.98
C ASP A 384 8.35 18.08 6.46
N LEU A 385 7.97 18.03 5.18
CA LEU A 385 7.59 16.78 4.51
C LEU A 385 8.75 15.76 4.49
N ALA A 386 9.97 16.22 4.26
CA ALA A 386 11.17 15.39 4.28
C ALA A 386 11.43 14.80 5.67
N LEU A 387 11.30 15.58 6.73
CA LEU A 387 11.43 15.12 8.13
C LEU A 387 10.42 14.00 8.46
N GLU A 388 9.16 14.17 8.06
CA GLU A 388 8.13 13.15 8.29
C GLU A 388 8.42 11.85 7.54
N SER A 389 8.83 11.96 6.27
CA SER A 389 9.22 10.82 5.43
C SER A 389 10.44 10.08 6.00
N GLU A 390 11.45 10.79 6.51
CA GLU A 390 12.63 10.21 7.15
C GLU A 390 12.24 9.43 8.40
N ALA A 391 11.44 10.01 9.29
CA ALA A 391 10.98 9.35 10.51
C ALA A 391 10.14 8.10 10.21
N ALA A 392 9.27 8.15 9.18
CA ALA A 392 8.47 7.01 8.75
C ALA A 392 9.34 5.88 8.18
N THR A 393 10.35 6.21 7.37
CA THR A 393 11.30 5.25 6.79
C THR A 393 12.12 4.56 7.87
N LEU A 394 12.73 5.31 8.81
CA LEU A 394 13.49 4.75 9.93
C LEU A 394 12.62 3.82 10.78
N THR A 395 11.37 4.22 11.04
CA THR A 395 10.40 3.40 11.78
C THR A 395 10.12 2.08 11.06
N SER A 396 9.86 2.12 9.76
CA SER A 396 9.52 0.92 8.97
C SER A 396 10.67 -0.09 8.95
N VAL A 397 11.90 0.38 8.77
CA VAL A 397 13.11 -0.48 8.74
C VAL A 397 13.42 -1.04 10.14
N ARG A 398 13.29 -0.23 11.21
CA ARG A 398 13.46 -0.72 12.59
C ARG A 398 12.48 -1.82 12.94
N LEU A 399 11.22 -1.69 12.51
CA LEU A 399 10.21 -2.73 12.71
C LEU A 399 10.53 -3.98 11.90
N ALA A 400 11.00 -3.85 10.66
CA ALA A 400 11.43 -4.98 9.86
C ALA A 400 12.56 -5.76 10.55
N ALA A 401 13.56 -5.05 11.11
CA ALA A 401 14.62 -5.67 11.89
C ALA A 401 14.11 -6.43 13.12
N ALA A 402 13.06 -5.92 13.79
CA ALA A 402 12.42 -6.64 14.89
C ALA A 402 11.71 -7.94 14.47
N HIS A 403 11.41 -8.10 13.19
CA HIS A 403 10.86 -9.34 12.62
C HIS A 403 11.94 -10.34 12.20
N ASP A 404 13.21 -9.95 12.15
CA ASP A 404 14.34 -10.87 11.95
C ASP A 404 14.73 -11.57 13.25
N GLY A 405 14.52 -10.92 14.39
CA GLY A 405 14.83 -11.46 15.70
C GLY A 405 13.76 -12.45 16.20
N GLU A 406 14.23 -13.58 16.76
CA GLU A 406 13.40 -14.62 17.37
C GLU A 406 13.46 -14.63 18.91
N SER A 407 14.17 -13.68 19.52
CA SER A 407 14.20 -13.54 20.97
C SER A 407 12.82 -13.16 21.54
N GLU A 408 12.62 -13.44 22.83
CA GLU A 408 11.41 -13.00 23.52
C GLU A 408 11.28 -11.47 23.50
N HIS A 409 12.39 -10.77 23.63
CA HIS A 409 12.46 -9.31 23.55
C HIS A 409 12.00 -8.79 22.18
N ASP A 410 12.49 -9.37 21.08
CA ASP A 410 12.10 -8.96 19.72
C ASP A 410 10.60 -9.18 19.48
N ARG A 411 10.08 -10.35 19.90
CA ARG A 411 8.65 -10.64 19.81
C ARG A 411 7.81 -9.67 20.61
N ALA A 412 8.24 -9.35 21.85
CA ALA A 412 7.57 -8.41 22.71
C ALA A 412 7.60 -6.97 22.15
N PHE A 413 8.74 -6.53 21.63
CA PHE A 413 8.87 -5.22 20.99
C PHE A 413 7.98 -5.09 19.76
N ARG A 414 8.09 -6.02 18.79
CA ARG A 414 7.29 -5.96 17.56
C ARG A 414 5.78 -6.03 17.83
N ARG A 415 5.35 -6.71 18.89
CA ARG A 415 3.94 -6.81 19.28
C ARG A 415 3.30 -5.44 19.56
N LEU A 416 3.98 -4.58 20.27
CA LEU A 416 3.50 -3.23 20.62
C LEU A 416 3.90 -2.21 19.55
N ALA A 417 5.16 -2.20 19.16
CA ALA A 417 5.72 -1.18 18.27
C ALA A 417 5.08 -1.19 16.87
N THR A 418 4.75 -2.37 16.33
CA THR A 418 4.07 -2.46 15.02
C THR A 418 2.68 -1.83 15.06
N ALA A 419 1.90 -2.10 16.11
CA ALA A 419 0.56 -1.51 16.26
C ALA A 419 0.63 0.03 16.44
N VAL A 420 1.53 0.50 17.31
CA VAL A 420 1.77 1.94 17.54
C VAL A 420 2.15 2.64 16.24
N SER A 421 3.10 2.09 15.49
CA SER A 421 3.61 2.68 14.26
C SER A 421 2.58 2.61 13.12
N LYS A 422 1.85 1.49 13.01
CA LYS A 422 0.77 1.38 12.01
C LYS A 422 -0.30 2.44 12.23
N TYR A 423 -0.70 2.67 13.47
CA TYR A 423 -1.63 3.76 13.77
C TYR A 423 -1.10 5.10 13.28
N TRP A 424 0.12 5.46 13.68
CA TRP A 424 0.64 6.80 13.47
C TRP A 424 1.07 7.06 12.03
N VAL A 425 1.99 6.25 11.51
CA VAL A 425 2.56 6.45 10.16
C VAL A 425 1.46 6.44 9.09
N CYS A 426 0.53 5.46 9.17
CA CYS A 426 -0.54 5.39 8.18
C CYS A 426 -1.55 6.56 8.30
N LYS A 427 -1.75 7.12 9.50
CA LYS A 427 -2.60 8.32 9.67
C LYS A 427 -1.95 9.59 9.15
N ARG A 428 -0.63 9.67 9.20
CA ARG A 428 0.11 10.83 8.68
C ARG A 428 0.13 10.86 7.14
N GLY A 429 0.10 9.66 6.51
CA GLY A 429 0.20 9.50 5.05
C GLY A 429 -0.74 10.38 4.23
N PRO A 430 -2.06 10.39 4.47
CA PRO A 430 -2.99 11.20 3.68
C PRO A 430 -2.71 12.70 3.72
N HIS A 431 -2.46 13.25 4.90
CA HIS A 431 -2.17 14.68 5.05
C HIS A 431 -0.82 15.07 4.43
N HIS A 432 0.19 14.20 4.59
CA HIS A 432 1.50 14.37 3.95
C HIS A 432 1.40 14.38 2.42
N ALA A 433 0.66 13.42 1.84
CA ALA A 433 0.47 13.35 0.39
C ALA A 433 -0.34 14.53 -0.16
N TYR A 434 -1.32 15.02 0.61
CA TYR A 434 -2.10 16.21 0.27
C TYR A 434 -1.20 17.46 0.19
N GLU A 435 -0.38 17.68 1.21
CA GLU A 435 0.54 18.83 1.25
C GLU A 435 1.57 18.80 0.10
N ALA A 436 2.12 17.60 -0.17
CA ALA A 436 3.02 17.42 -1.32
C ALA A 436 2.32 17.71 -2.65
N MET A 437 1.06 17.31 -2.80
CA MET A 437 0.24 17.61 -3.98
C MET A 437 0.02 19.12 -4.13
N GLU A 438 -0.22 19.85 -3.03
CA GLU A 438 -0.39 21.29 -3.00
C GLU A 438 0.88 22.04 -3.48
N CYS A 439 2.07 21.49 -3.20
CA CYS A 439 3.34 22.06 -3.68
C CYS A 439 3.41 22.17 -5.22
N LEU A 440 2.65 21.39 -5.97
CA LEU A 440 2.57 21.43 -7.43
C LEU A 440 1.50 22.43 -7.95
N GLY A 441 0.76 23.09 -7.06
CA GLY A 441 -0.36 23.94 -7.41
C GLY A 441 -1.45 23.19 -8.16
N GLY A 442 -2.09 23.81 -9.16
CA GLY A 442 -3.14 23.16 -9.96
C GLY A 442 -2.70 21.87 -10.66
N ASN A 443 -1.43 21.78 -11.02
CA ASN A 443 -0.87 20.58 -11.65
C ASN A 443 -0.93 19.34 -10.73
N GLY A 444 -0.77 19.52 -9.41
CA GLY A 444 -0.86 18.43 -8.43
C GLY A 444 -2.26 17.83 -8.33
N TYR A 445 -3.30 18.58 -8.70
CA TYR A 445 -4.70 18.15 -8.64
C TYR A 445 -5.17 17.45 -9.91
N THR A 446 -4.34 17.37 -10.94
CA THR A 446 -4.66 16.71 -12.22
C THR A 446 -4.08 15.31 -12.29
N GLU A 447 -4.72 14.42 -13.07
CA GLU A 447 -4.23 13.07 -13.32
C GLU A 447 -3.01 13.02 -14.27
N ALA A 448 -2.62 14.15 -14.84
CA ALA A 448 -1.43 14.25 -15.71
C ALA A 448 -0.12 14.08 -14.94
N LEU A 449 -0.13 14.28 -13.62
CA LEU A 449 1.01 14.10 -12.74
C LEU A 449 0.70 13.06 -11.64
N PRO A 450 1.70 12.39 -11.07
CA PRO A 450 1.46 11.22 -10.23
C PRO A 450 0.83 11.52 -8.85
N LEU A 451 0.91 12.77 -8.33
CA LEU A 451 0.54 13.03 -6.94
C LEU A 451 -0.95 12.93 -6.62
N ALA A 452 -1.85 13.21 -7.57
CA ALA A 452 -3.28 12.98 -7.39
C ALA A 452 -3.57 11.50 -7.10
N ARG A 453 -2.96 10.59 -7.87
CA ARG A 453 -3.02 9.15 -7.65
C ARG A 453 -2.38 8.75 -6.31
N ARG A 454 -1.19 9.28 -6.00
CA ARG A 454 -0.46 8.99 -4.75
C ARG A 454 -1.27 9.38 -3.51
N TYR A 455 -1.94 10.52 -3.54
CA TYR A 455 -2.83 10.93 -2.46
C TYR A 455 -3.96 9.91 -2.24
N ARG A 456 -4.59 9.42 -3.32
CA ARG A 456 -5.69 8.45 -3.22
C ARG A 456 -5.27 7.09 -2.64
N GLU A 457 -3.99 6.74 -2.72
CA GLU A 457 -3.46 5.48 -2.17
C GLU A 457 -3.31 5.50 -0.64
N GLN A 458 -3.06 6.67 -0.04
CA GLN A 458 -2.71 6.76 1.38
C GLN A 458 -3.87 6.43 2.35
N PRO A 459 -5.11 6.84 2.14
CA PRO A 459 -6.19 6.62 3.12
C PRO A 459 -6.42 5.15 3.47
N VAL A 460 -6.31 4.23 2.51
CA VAL A 460 -6.57 2.80 2.74
C VAL A 460 -5.58 2.19 3.74
N MET A 461 -4.34 2.67 3.79
CA MET A 461 -3.32 2.20 4.72
C MET A 461 -3.72 2.39 6.18
N ALA A 462 -4.49 3.45 6.50
CA ALA A 462 -5.02 3.70 7.85
C ALA A 462 -6.33 2.96 8.14
N ILE A 463 -6.95 2.33 7.14
CA ILE A 463 -8.27 1.69 7.24
C ILE A 463 -8.16 0.17 7.36
N TRP A 464 -7.51 -0.49 6.40
CA TRP A 464 -7.36 -1.95 6.42
C TRP A 464 -6.40 -2.42 7.52
N GLU A 465 -6.39 -3.71 7.83
CA GLU A 465 -5.58 -4.32 8.92
C GLU A 465 -5.85 -3.71 10.30
N GLY A 466 -7.00 -3.07 10.45
CA GLY A 466 -7.46 -2.36 11.63
C GLY A 466 -7.45 -0.84 11.45
N SER A 467 -8.63 -0.24 11.54
CA SER A 467 -8.79 1.22 11.53
C SER A 467 -8.24 1.86 12.82
N GLY A 468 -8.13 3.18 12.83
CA GLY A 468 -7.50 3.91 13.92
C GLY A 468 -7.98 3.54 15.33
N ASN A 469 -9.31 3.40 15.55
CA ASN A 469 -9.83 2.99 16.86
C ASN A 469 -9.47 1.53 17.19
N VAL A 470 -9.60 0.63 16.20
CA VAL A 470 -9.28 -0.79 16.38
C VAL A 470 -7.82 -0.96 16.82
N ILE A 471 -6.89 -0.27 16.13
CA ILE A 471 -5.47 -0.31 16.48
C ILE A 471 -5.20 0.34 17.84
N ALA A 472 -5.78 1.50 18.13
CA ALA A 472 -5.57 2.17 19.40
C ALA A 472 -6.04 1.32 20.60
N LEU A 473 -7.18 0.64 20.45
CA LEU A 473 -7.68 -0.28 21.47
C LEU A 473 -6.84 -1.57 21.55
N ASP A 474 -6.28 -2.04 20.44
CA ASP A 474 -5.35 -3.18 20.44
C ASP A 474 -4.04 -2.85 21.18
N VAL A 475 -3.52 -1.63 21.03
CA VAL A 475 -2.36 -1.13 21.81
C VAL A 475 -2.65 -1.17 23.31
N LEU A 476 -3.80 -0.63 23.75
CA LEU A 476 -4.17 -0.69 25.17
C LEU A 476 -4.32 -2.14 25.65
N ARG A 477 -4.86 -3.03 24.83
CA ARG A 477 -5.01 -4.46 25.15
C ARG A 477 -3.64 -5.14 25.29
N ALA A 478 -2.71 -4.86 24.35
CA ALA A 478 -1.35 -5.39 24.40
C ALA A 478 -0.66 -4.94 25.71
N MET A 479 -0.71 -3.64 26.02
CA MET A 479 -0.11 -3.09 27.24
C MET A 479 -0.67 -3.73 28.51
N GLY A 480 -1.97 -4.00 28.56
CA GLY A 480 -2.64 -4.59 29.73
C GLY A 480 -2.44 -6.09 29.89
N ARG A 481 -2.23 -6.83 28.79
CA ARG A 481 -2.14 -8.30 28.80
C ARG A 481 -0.73 -8.84 28.66
N GLU A 482 0.17 -8.05 28.11
CA GLU A 482 1.52 -8.44 27.72
C GLU A 482 2.54 -7.41 28.25
N PRO A 483 2.79 -7.37 29.58
CA PRO A 483 3.71 -6.39 30.20
C PRO A 483 5.12 -6.41 29.58
N ALA A 484 5.57 -7.57 29.10
CA ALA A 484 6.85 -7.70 28.39
C ALA A 484 6.93 -6.80 27.16
N SER A 485 5.79 -6.55 26.47
CA SER A 485 5.76 -5.66 25.31
C SER A 485 6.01 -4.20 25.68
N VAL A 486 5.52 -3.77 26.83
CA VAL A 486 5.78 -2.43 27.38
C VAL A 486 7.25 -2.31 27.79
N ALA A 487 7.78 -3.32 28.49
CA ALA A 487 9.18 -3.33 28.93
C ALA A 487 10.15 -3.29 27.73
N ALA A 488 9.87 -4.05 26.68
CA ALA A 488 10.66 -4.04 25.45
C ALA A 488 10.59 -2.70 24.72
N PHE A 489 9.43 -2.06 24.67
CA PHE A 489 9.26 -0.73 24.08
C PHE A 489 10.01 0.34 24.89
N GLU A 490 9.94 0.30 26.21
CA GLU A 490 10.68 1.19 27.10
C GLU A 490 12.22 0.99 26.97
N ALA A 491 12.67 -0.25 26.80
CA ALA A 491 14.08 -0.54 26.53
C ALA A 491 14.57 0.09 25.22
N GLU A 492 13.75 0.07 24.18
CA GLU A 492 14.05 0.76 22.92
C GLU A 492 14.18 2.27 23.12
N LEU A 493 13.26 2.92 23.86
CA LEU A 493 13.35 4.35 24.16
C LEU A 493 14.56 4.69 25.04
N ALA A 494 14.95 3.81 25.94
CA ALA A 494 16.09 4.01 26.82
C ALA A 494 17.43 4.11 26.06
N THR A 495 17.51 3.61 24.84
CA THR A 495 18.72 3.74 24.01
C THR A 495 19.12 5.18 23.69
N THR A 496 18.20 6.13 23.84
CA THR A 496 18.43 7.58 23.58
C THR A 496 18.30 8.41 24.86
N ALA A 497 18.26 7.79 26.03
CA ALA A 497 18.16 8.53 27.29
C ALA A 497 19.38 9.46 27.48
N GLY A 498 19.11 10.75 27.70
CA GLY A 498 20.13 11.79 27.87
C GLY A 498 20.68 12.34 26.54
N ALA A 499 20.26 11.80 25.38
CA ALA A 499 20.75 12.26 24.07
C ALA A 499 20.11 13.58 23.62
N HIS A 500 18.84 13.85 24.02
CA HIS A 500 18.14 15.08 23.64
C HIS A 500 17.11 15.49 24.71
N PRO A 501 17.24 16.68 25.33
CA PRO A 501 16.43 17.06 26.50
C PRO A 501 14.92 17.16 26.21
N VAL A 502 14.51 17.60 25.00
CA VAL A 502 13.09 17.67 24.62
C VAL A 502 12.49 16.28 24.43
N LEU A 503 13.28 15.32 23.90
CA LEU A 503 12.87 13.92 23.79
C LEU A 503 12.71 13.30 25.20
N ASP A 504 13.67 13.50 26.09
CA ASP A 504 13.60 13.00 27.48
C ASP A 504 12.36 13.55 28.20
N ALA A 505 12.07 14.84 28.03
CA ALA A 505 10.89 15.47 28.59
C ALA A 505 9.59 14.86 28.02
N HIS A 506 9.57 14.55 26.72
CA HIS A 506 8.42 13.89 26.08
C HIS A 506 8.24 12.45 26.59
N VAL A 507 9.30 11.67 26.67
CA VAL A 507 9.27 10.30 27.24
C VAL A 507 8.76 10.34 28.68
N ALA A 508 9.22 11.30 29.50
CA ALA A 508 8.73 11.47 30.86
C ALA A 508 7.22 11.83 30.90
N ARG A 509 6.74 12.69 30.01
CA ARG A 509 5.30 13.00 29.86
C ARG A 509 4.51 11.76 29.44
N THR A 510 5.03 10.99 28.49
CA THR A 510 4.41 9.74 28.02
C THR A 510 4.24 8.75 29.17
N ARG A 511 5.27 8.54 29.99
CA ARG A 511 5.20 7.67 31.19
C ARG A 511 4.14 8.13 32.19
N ARG A 512 4.03 9.43 32.43
CA ARG A 512 2.95 9.97 33.30
C ARG A 512 1.57 9.69 32.70
N LEU A 513 1.37 9.94 31.40
CA LEU A 513 0.11 9.63 30.71
C LEU A 513 -0.24 8.14 30.82
N LEU A 514 0.73 7.25 30.65
CA LEU A 514 0.51 5.80 30.78
C LEU A 514 0.07 5.44 32.22
N ALA A 515 0.68 6.02 33.24
CA ALA A 515 0.31 5.80 34.64
C ALA A 515 -1.12 6.32 34.95
N GLU A 516 -1.47 7.51 34.45
CA GLU A 516 -2.81 8.10 34.58
C GLU A 516 -3.86 7.19 33.94
N VAL A 517 -3.62 6.75 32.69
CA VAL A 517 -4.55 5.89 31.96
C VAL A 517 -4.64 4.50 32.62
N ALA A 518 -3.55 3.96 33.15
CA ALA A 518 -3.58 2.68 33.85
C ALA A 518 -4.50 2.70 35.08
N GLY A 519 -4.59 3.82 35.78
CA GLY A 519 -5.46 4.01 36.95
C GLY A 519 -6.92 4.37 36.64
N ALA A 520 -7.23 4.70 35.37
CA ALA A 520 -8.57 5.14 34.98
C ALA A 520 -9.57 3.96 34.84
N ASP A 521 -10.88 4.28 34.82
CA ASP A 521 -11.91 3.30 34.47
C ASP A 521 -11.85 2.88 32.97
N ALA A 522 -12.58 1.82 32.60
CA ALA A 522 -12.52 1.26 31.26
C ALA A 522 -12.95 2.25 30.16
N GLY A 523 -13.95 3.08 30.42
CA GLY A 523 -14.44 4.08 29.46
C GLY A 523 -13.41 5.19 29.24
N ALA A 524 -12.85 5.72 30.33
CA ALA A 524 -11.80 6.73 30.29
C ALA A 524 -10.52 6.22 29.62
N LYS A 525 -10.11 4.96 29.88
CA LYS A 525 -8.99 4.31 29.16
C LYS A 525 -9.21 4.33 27.64
N GLN A 526 -10.40 3.88 27.20
CA GLN A 526 -10.71 3.84 25.76
C GLN A 526 -10.76 5.25 25.14
N ALA A 527 -11.29 6.24 25.85
CA ALA A 527 -11.32 7.63 25.39
C ALA A 527 -9.90 8.22 25.19
N GLN A 528 -8.91 7.78 25.97
CA GLN A 528 -7.52 8.23 25.87
C GLN A 528 -6.66 7.38 24.92
N ALA A 529 -7.19 6.30 24.35
CA ALA A 529 -6.41 5.34 23.56
C ALA A 529 -5.58 6.01 22.45
N ARG A 530 -6.17 6.90 21.68
CA ARG A 530 -5.49 7.60 20.57
C ARG A 530 -4.36 8.50 21.08
N ARG A 531 -4.57 9.21 22.18
CA ARG A 531 -3.55 10.07 22.80
C ARG A 531 -2.36 9.26 23.29
N VAL A 532 -2.61 8.10 23.87
CA VAL A 532 -1.55 7.16 24.31
C VAL A 532 -0.73 6.71 23.11
N VAL A 533 -1.38 6.24 22.04
CA VAL A 533 -0.69 5.72 20.86
C VAL A 533 0.12 6.80 20.15
N GLU A 534 -0.42 8.01 20.00
CA GLU A 534 0.29 9.15 19.42
C GLU A 534 1.54 9.49 20.23
N SER A 535 1.41 9.55 21.56
CA SER A 535 2.54 9.86 22.45
C SER A 535 3.66 8.80 22.35
N LEU A 536 3.30 7.51 22.30
CA LEU A 536 4.25 6.40 22.10
C LEU A 536 4.89 6.46 20.70
N ALA A 537 4.12 6.72 19.66
CA ALA A 537 4.63 6.79 18.30
C ALA A 537 5.64 7.91 18.12
N LEU A 538 5.33 9.10 18.62
CA LEU A 538 6.25 10.25 18.58
C LEU A 538 7.53 9.99 19.38
N ALA A 539 7.42 9.34 20.54
CA ALA A 539 8.59 8.94 21.33
C ALA A 539 9.50 7.99 20.53
N LEU A 540 8.92 6.97 19.90
CA LEU A 540 9.67 6.00 19.08
C LEU A 540 10.31 6.67 17.86
N GLN A 541 9.55 7.45 17.10
CA GLN A 541 10.07 8.14 15.91
C GLN A 541 11.21 9.10 16.27
N ALA A 542 11.03 9.91 17.30
CA ALA A 542 12.07 10.84 17.73
C ALA A 542 13.33 10.10 18.22
N SER A 543 13.16 9.00 18.95
CA SER A 543 14.30 8.14 19.34
C SER A 543 15.06 7.60 18.13
N LEU A 544 14.35 7.13 17.10
CA LEU A 544 14.98 6.62 15.88
C LEU A 544 15.68 7.72 15.10
N VAL A 545 15.06 8.90 14.96
CA VAL A 545 15.67 10.04 14.27
C VAL A 545 16.91 10.54 15.02
N VAL A 546 16.88 10.64 16.34
CA VAL A 546 18.05 11.03 17.17
C VAL A 546 19.22 10.04 17.02
N ARG A 547 18.93 8.74 16.82
CA ARG A 547 19.99 7.73 16.65
C ARG A 547 20.60 7.69 15.25
N HIS A 548 19.82 7.95 14.24
CA HIS A 548 20.19 7.61 12.86
C HIS A 548 20.32 8.81 11.92
N ALA A 549 19.65 9.92 12.21
CA ALA A 549 19.74 11.12 11.36
C ALA A 549 20.92 12.02 11.79
N PRO A 550 21.41 12.89 10.90
CA PRO A 550 22.33 13.97 11.27
C PRO A 550 21.74 14.84 12.40
N SER A 551 22.59 15.37 13.29
CA SER A 551 22.13 16.12 14.47
C SER A 551 21.18 17.27 14.13
N GLY A 552 21.48 18.06 13.09
CA GLY A 552 20.59 19.15 12.65
C GLY A 552 19.21 18.69 12.21
N THR A 553 19.12 17.53 11.53
CA THR A 553 17.83 16.90 11.14
C THR A 553 17.10 16.38 12.39
N ALA A 554 17.83 15.77 13.33
CA ALA A 554 17.26 15.27 14.57
C ALA A 554 16.71 16.41 15.44
N ASP A 555 17.48 17.49 15.63
CA ASP A 555 17.05 18.67 16.37
C ASP A 555 15.80 19.29 15.74
N ALA A 556 15.78 19.41 14.41
CA ALA A 556 14.64 19.96 13.67
C ALA A 556 13.38 19.10 13.86
N PHE A 557 13.49 17.76 13.73
CA PHE A 557 12.37 16.86 13.93
C PHE A 557 11.82 16.93 15.36
N VAL A 558 12.72 16.83 16.36
CA VAL A 558 12.33 16.87 17.78
C VAL A 558 11.66 18.21 18.11
N ALA A 559 12.21 19.32 17.65
CA ALA A 559 11.63 20.64 17.89
C ALA A 559 10.25 20.79 17.19
N ALA A 560 10.13 20.36 15.94
CA ALA A 560 8.89 20.46 15.17
C ALA A 560 7.77 19.54 15.65
N ARG A 561 8.08 18.38 16.26
CA ARG A 561 7.07 17.39 16.69
C ARG A 561 6.85 17.36 18.21
N LEU A 562 7.86 17.64 19.00
CA LEU A 562 7.81 17.52 20.47
C LEU A 562 7.98 18.84 21.22
N GLY A 563 8.49 19.89 20.52
CA GLY A 563 8.73 21.22 21.09
C GLY A 563 7.45 21.95 21.49
N GLU A 564 7.59 23.02 22.26
CA GLU A 564 6.48 23.88 22.70
C GLU A 564 5.89 24.69 21.53
N ASP A 565 6.75 25.14 20.61
CA ASP A 565 6.37 25.94 19.42
C ASP A 565 5.94 25.08 18.23
N ARG A 566 5.62 23.79 18.41
CA ARG A 566 5.20 22.92 17.33
C ARG A 566 3.91 23.39 16.68
N GLY A 567 3.85 23.35 15.34
CA GLY A 567 2.64 23.61 14.57
C GLY A 567 1.78 22.38 14.35
N HIS A 568 0.59 22.59 13.77
CA HIS A 568 -0.35 21.50 13.41
C HIS A 568 -0.29 21.14 11.91
N GLY A 569 0.12 22.08 11.05
CA GLY A 569 0.31 21.88 9.61
C GLY A 569 1.76 21.62 9.25
N TYR A 570 1.99 21.26 7.99
CA TYR A 570 3.35 21.21 7.45
C TYR A 570 3.88 22.61 7.12
N GLY A 571 5.20 22.77 7.12
CA GLY A 571 5.88 24.03 6.86
C GLY A 571 5.94 24.98 8.06
N VAL A 572 5.45 24.54 9.21
CA VAL A 572 5.51 25.30 10.47
C VAL A 572 6.71 24.78 11.27
N LEU A 573 7.91 25.02 10.72
CA LEU A 573 9.16 24.66 11.38
C LEU A 573 9.57 25.70 12.43
N PRO A 574 10.18 25.29 13.55
CA PRO A 574 10.70 26.21 14.55
C PRO A 574 11.74 27.17 13.97
N ARG A 575 11.80 28.38 14.54
CA ARG A 575 12.79 29.40 14.11
C ARG A 575 14.21 28.84 14.25
N GLY A 576 15.04 29.07 13.22
CA GLY A 576 16.43 28.63 13.18
C GLY A 576 16.63 27.23 12.60
N THR A 577 15.56 26.56 12.16
CA THR A 577 15.68 25.29 11.41
C THR A 577 16.41 25.53 10.09
N ASP A 578 17.47 24.79 9.81
CA ASP A 578 18.16 24.78 8.52
C ASP A 578 17.43 23.88 7.53
N ALA A 579 16.39 24.43 6.91
CA ALA A 579 15.57 23.73 5.93
C ALA A 579 16.39 23.29 4.68
N HIS A 580 17.39 24.07 4.28
CA HIS A 580 18.25 23.71 3.14
C HIS A 580 19.13 22.50 3.43
N ALA A 581 19.70 22.39 4.63
CA ALA A 581 20.47 21.22 5.02
C ALA A 581 19.60 19.95 5.07
N ILE A 582 18.35 20.05 5.54
CA ILE A 582 17.38 18.93 5.51
C ILE A 582 17.12 18.52 4.06
N LEU A 583 16.82 19.48 3.17
CA LEU A 583 16.54 19.19 1.77
C LEU A 583 17.75 18.61 1.03
N ALA A 584 18.96 19.07 1.34
CA ALA A 584 20.19 18.55 0.74
C ALA A 584 20.34 17.04 0.95
N ARG A 585 19.88 16.49 2.07
CA ARG A 585 19.86 15.05 2.36
C ARG A 585 18.87 14.27 1.50
N HIS A 586 17.80 14.93 1.05
CA HIS A 586 16.74 14.29 0.23
C HIS A 586 16.88 14.57 -1.26
N THR A 587 17.86 15.36 -1.63
CA THR A 587 18.15 15.74 -3.01
C THR A 587 19.46 15.10 -3.47
N HIS A 588 19.46 14.46 -4.62
CA HIS A 588 20.50 13.53 -5.00
C HIS A 588 21.79 14.10 -5.56
N LEU A 589 22.82 13.30 -5.36
CA LEU A 589 24.22 13.49 -5.78
C LEU A 589 24.49 13.14 -7.25
N GLY A 590 23.48 12.99 -8.11
CA GLY A 590 23.64 12.45 -9.46
C GLY A 590 23.29 13.34 -10.64
N ILE A 591 22.52 14.40 -10.43
CA ILE A 591 22.18 15.34 -11.51
C ILE A 591 22.92 16.64 -11.26
N ALA A 592 24.04 16.82 -11.97
CA ALA A 592 24.67 18.15 -12.06
C ALA A 592 23.60 19.17 -12.47
N PRO A 593 23.54 20.36 -11.86
CA PRO A 593 22.64 21.39 -12.30
C PRO A 593 22.87 21.60 -13.80
N GLY A 594 21.81 21.34 -14.57
CA GLY A 594 21.87 21.45 -16.02
C GLY A 594 22.38 22.83 -16.42
N ARG A 595 23.37 22.82 -17.30
CA ARG A 595 23.91 24.01 -17.95
C ARG A 595 22.85 24.71 -18.81
#